data_575a120b3ca958a5d30a3b532dc2836a
#
_entry.id   575a120b3ca958a5d30a3b532dc2836a
#
_cell.length_a   1.000
_cell.length_b   1.000
_cell.length_c   1.000
_cell.angle_alpha   90.00
_cell.angle_beta   90.00
_cell.angle_gamma   90.00
#
_symmetry.space_group_name_H-M   'P 1'
#
loop_
_entity.id
_entity.type
_entity.pdbx_description
1 polymer ?
#
loop_
_entity_poly.entity_id
_entity_poly.type
_entity_poly.pdbx_seq_one_letter_code
_entity_poly.pdbx_strand_id
1 'polypeptide(L)'
;IYGTHFDSDPKKMESNWTIRKSILPLSASLRPSGTAVITEDVCYPTDNFAKGIAEITELFKKYDFVGSIFGHALAGNVHFIITPDLSDVDESARFAAFMEALVESVCALDGSTKAEHGTGRMVAPFVEREWGKKAYQVNVAIKELFDPKYLINPDVIITDDMNVHNKNFKTTSQVEDFIDK
;
A
#
# COMPACT_ATOMS: atom_id res chain seq x y z
N ILE A 1 -15.56 -20.22 10.66
CA ILE A 1 -15.09 -19.16 11.57
C ILE A 1 -14.45 -19.90 12.72
N TYR A 2 -13.12 -19.86 12.80
CA TYR A 2 -12.40 -20.34 13.96
C TYR A 2 -12.72 -19.39 15.10
N GLY A 3 -13.11 -19.92 16.27
CA GLY A 3 -13.57 -19.12 17.39
C GLY A 3 -12.56 -18.03 17.78
N THR A 4 -13.04 -16.84 18.03
CA THR A 4 -12.24 -15.77 18.62
C THR A 4 -11.86 -16.16 20.04
N HIS A 5 -10.58 -16.23 20.32
CA HIS A 5 -10.07 -16.51 21.65
C HIS A 5 -9.23 -15.32 22.11
N PHE A 6 -9.63 -14.70 23.23
CA PHE A 6 -8.82 -13.69 23.89
C PHE A 6 -7.88 -14.36 24.88
N ASP A 7 -6.59 -14.15 24.73
CA ASP A 7 -5.57 -14.75 25.57
C ASP A 7 -4.93 -13.68 26.48
N SER A 8 -4.88 -13.95 27.76
CA SER A 8 -4.22 -13.10 28.75
C SER A 8 -2.90 -13.68 29.27
N ASP A 9 -2.49 -14.87 28.79
CA ASP A 9 -1.19 -15.46 29.12
C ASP A 9 -0.07 -14.67 28.42
N PRO A 10 0.87 -14.05 29.16
CA PRO A 10 1.95 -13.26 28.55
C PRO A 10 2.81 -14.02 27.55
N LYS A 11 3.06 -15.32 27.77
CA LYS A 11 3.85 -16.15 26.84
C LYS A 11 3.14 -16.38 25.51
N LYS A 12 1.85 -16.62 25.56
CA LYS A 12 1.05 -16.78 24.34
C LYS A 12 0.91 -15.45 23.58
N MET A 13 0.72 -14.35 24.33
CA MET A 13 0.70 -13.01 23.72
C MET A 13 2.02 -12.70 23.03
N GLU A 14 3.16 -12.98 23.64
CA GLU A 14 4.49 -12.80 23.04
C GLU A 14 4.68 -13.68 21.80
N SER A 15 4.25 -14.94 21.86
CA SER A 15 4.27 -15.84 20.70
C SER A 15 3.45 -15.30 19.53
N ASN A 16 2.22 -14.84 19.80
CA ASN A 16 1.36 -14.24 18.78
C ASN A 16 1.99 -12.98 18.16
N TRP A 17 2.59 -12.13 18.99
CA TRP A 17 3.32 -10.96 18.51
C TRP A 17 4.54 -11.32 17.67
N THR A 18 5.26 -12.36 18.02
CA THR A 18 6.41 -12.87 17.25
C THR A 18 5.95 -13.33 15.87
N ILE A 19 4.87 -14.09 15.78
CA ILE A 19 4.27 -14.51 14.51
C ILE A 19 3.88 -13.29 13.68
N ARG A 20 3.14 -12.34 14.27
CA ARG A 20 2.71 -11.13 13.56
C ARG A 20 3.90 -10.31 13.01
N LYS A 21 4.94 -10.12 13.82
CA LYS A 21 6.14 -9.37 13.40
C LYS A 21 6.94 -10.06 12.30
N SER A 22 6.81 -11.38 12.16
CA SER A 22 7.52 -12.14 11.13
C SER A 22 6.83 -12.14 9.77
N ILE A 23 5.59 -11.67 9.65
CA ILE A 23 4.82 -11.71 8.39
C ILE A 23 5.57 -11.00 7.25
N LEU A 24 5.98 -9.75 7.44
CA LEU A 24 6.66 -8.98 6.40
C LEU A 24 8.06 -9.54 6.05
N PRO A 25 8.96 -9.81 7.02
CA PRO A 25 10.26 -10.41 6.72
C PRO A 25 10.12 -11.78 6.04
N LEU A 26 9.17 -12.60 6.46
CA LEU A 26 8.94 -13.93 5.88
C LEU A 26 8.42 -13.80 4.44
N SER A 27 7.43 -12.96 4.19
CA SER A 27 6.92 -12.70 2.84
C SER A 27 8.03 -12.18 1.91
N ALA A 28 8.89 -11.30 2.43
CA ALA A 28 10.02 -10.78 1.68
C ALA A 28 11.06 -11.88 1.36
N SER A 29 11.31 -12.82 2.28
CA SER A 29 12.28 -13.89 2.08
C SER A 29 11.79 -15.03 1.19
N LEU A 30 10.48 -15.28 1.17
CA LEU A 30 9.86 -16.37 0.40
C LEU A 30 9.42 -15.97 -1.01
N ARG A 31 9.50 -14.67 -1.35
CA ARG A 31 9.10 -14.21 -2.68
C ARG A 31 9.96 -14.80 -3.79
N PRO A 32 9.44 -14.99 -5.00
CA PRO A 32 10.23 -15.33 -6.16
C PRO A 32 11.36 -14.32 -6.42
N SER A 33 12.50 -14.77 -6.91
CA SER A 33 13.60 -13.87 -7.29
C SER A 33 13.14 -12.92 -8.37
N GLY A 34 13.52 -11.66 -8.28
CA GLY A 34 13.14 -10.62 -9.24
C GLY A 34 11.89 -9.81 -8.87
N THR A 35 11.05 -10.34 -7.97
CA THR A 35 9.82 -9.63 -7.57
C THR A 35 10.10 -8.54 -6.54
N ALA A 36 9.26 -7.51 -6.53
CA ALA A 36 9.23 -6.47 -5.50
C ALA A 36 8.38 -6.91 -4.30
N VAL A 37 8.62 -6.32 -3.12
CA VAL A 37 7.68 -6.41 -1.99
C VAL A 37 6.90 -5.11 -1.94
N ILE A 38 5.62 -5.18 -2.21
CA ILE A 38 4.70 -4.04 -2.09
C ILE A 38 3.88 -4.23 -0.83
N THR A 39 3.99 -3.29 0.06
CA THR A 39 3.18 -3.22 1.29
C THR A 39 2.34 -1.96 1.23
N GLU A 40 1.03 -2.14 1.23
CA GLU A 40 0.08 -1.03 1.24
C GLU A 40 -0.72 -1.00 2.53
N ASP A 41 -1.41 0.10 2.74
CA ASP A 41 -1.93 0.52 4.02
C ASP A 41 -3.17 1.37 3.81
N VAL A 42 -4.33 0.78 4.00
CA VAL A 42 -5.63 1.47 3.88
C VAL A 42 -6.39 1.44 5.19
N CYS A 43 -7.36 2.32 5.34
CA CYS A 43 -8.20 2.36 6.53
C CYS A 43 -9.68 2.50 6.12
N TYR A 44 -10.55 1.84 6.86
CA TYR A 44 -12.00 1.92 6.68
C TYR A 44 -12.69 2.32 7.97
N PRO A 45 -13.81 3.05 7.91
CA PRO A 45 -14.74 3.15 9.03
C PRO A 45 -15.11 1.74 9.54
N THR A 46 -15.29 1.61 10.84
CA THR A 46 -15.54 0.30 11.48
C THR A 46 -16.69 -0.46 10.81
N ASP A 47 -17.76 0.24 10.44
CA ASP A 47 -18.95 -0.35 9.82
C ASP A 47 -18.66 -0.90 8.41
N ASN A 48 -17.67 -0.34 7.71
CA ASN A 48 -17.26 -0.75 6.37
C ASN A 48 -16.04 -1.68 6.38
N PHE A 49 -15.43 -1.95 7.53
CA PHE A 49 -14.17 -2.69 7.63
C PHE A 49 -14.24 -4.10 7.01
N ALA A 50 -15.25 -4.88 7.39
CA ALA A 50 -15.43 -6.24 6.87
C ALA A 50 -15.67 -6.24 5.34
N LYS A 51 -16.44 -5.27 4.85
CA LYS A 51 -16.69 -5.10 3.42
C LYS A 51 -15.40 -4.71 2.69
N GLY A 52 -14.62 -3.79 3.24
CA GLY A 52 -13.34 -3.38 2.67
C GLY A 52 -12.36 -4.54 2.52
N ILE A 53 -12.23 -5.41 3.54
CA ILE A 53 -11.39 -6.62 3.45
C ILE A 53 -11.90 -7.57 2.36
N ALA A 54 -13.22 -7.76 2.27
CA ALA A 54 -13.80 -8.61 1.23
C ALA A 54 -13.49 -8.07 -0.17
N GLU A 55 -13.62 -6.76 -0.39
CA GLU A 55 -13.30 -6.13 -1.67
C GLU A 55 -11.82 -6.24 -2.03
N ILE A 56 -10.88 -6.02 -1.08
CA ILE A 56 -9.45 -6.24 -1.33
C ILE A 56 -9.19 -7.70 -1.74
N THR A 57 -9.85 -8.65 -1.08
CA THR A 57 -9.72 -10.07 -1.41
C THR A 57 -10.21 -10.38 -2.82
N GLU A 58 -11.31 -9.79 -3.24
CA GLU A 58 -11.81 -9.93 -4.62
C GLU A 58 -10.91 -9.23 -5.64
N LEU A 59 -10.32 -8.09 -5.30
CA LEU A 59 -9.33 -7.43 -6.14
C LEU A 59 -8.07 -8.29 -6.32
N PHE A 60 -7.61 -8.98 -5.29
CA PHE A 60 -6.49 -9.94 -5.42
C PHE A 60 -6.83 -11.03 -6.45
N LYS A 61 -8.03 -11.60 -6.38
CA LYS A 61 -8.47 -12.61 -7.34
C LYS A 61 -8.58 -12.04 -8.76
N LYS A 62 -9.22 -10.85 -8.89
CA LYS A 62 -9.45 -10.20 -10.18
C LYS A 62 -8.15 -9.87 -10.91
N TYR A 63 -7.14 -9.44 -10.16
CA TYR A 63 -5.85 -9.03 -10.72
C TYR A 63 -4.77 -10.12 -10.57
N ASP A 64 -5.15 -11.33 -10.18
CA ASP A 64 -4.26 -12.48 -10.04
C ASP A 64 -3.02 -12.18 -9.18
N PHE A 65 -3.25 -11.55 -8.01
CA PHE A 65 -2.23 -11.37 -7.00
C PHE A 65 -2.41 -12.36 -5.85
N VAL A 66 -1.31 -12.98 -5.46
CA VAL A 66 -1.22 -13.72 -4.21
C VAL A 66 -0.63 -12.81 -3.15
N GLY A 67 -1.33 -12.64 -2.04
CA GLY A 67 -0.90 -11.72 -0.99
C GLY A 67 -1.39 -12.12 0.40
N SER A 68 -0.88 -11.43 1.39
CA SER A 68 -1.28 -11.56 2.79
C SER A 68 -2.00 -10.28 3.23
N ILE A 69 -3.11 -10.43 3.96
CA ILE A 69 -3.86 -9.31 4.57
C ILE A 69 -3.72 -9.42 6.09
N PHE A 70 -3.36 -8.32 6.72
CA PHE A 70 -3.26 -8.18 8.18
C PHE A 70 -3.49 -6.72 8.56
N GLY A 71 -3.45 -6.35 9.82
CA GLY A 71 -3.63 -4.95 10.20
C GLY A 71 -4.04 -4.75 11.64
N HIS A 72 -4.58 -3.57 11.90
CA HIS A 72 -5.06 -3.12 13.21
C HIS A 72 -6.59 -3.00 13.18
N ALA A 73 -7.29 -4.13 13.26
CA ALA A 73 -8.73 -4.22 13.02
C ALA A 73 -9.56 -3.24 13.87
N LEU A 74 -9.18 -3.02 15.14
CA LEU A 74 -9.87 -2.07 16.03
C LEU A 74 -9.74 -0.60 15.56
N ALA A 75 -8.70 -0.30 14.78
CA ALA A 75 -8.49 1.02 14.19
C ALA A 75 -9.02 1.13 12.74
N GLY A 76 -9.65 0.07 12.22
CA GLY A 76 -10.09 0.02 10.83
C GLY A 76 -8.97 -0.10 9.82
N ASN A 77 -7.72 -0.30 10.27
CA ASN A 77 -6.54 -0.34 9.42
C ASN A 77 -6.30 -1.73 8.83
N VAL A 78 -5.98 -1.75 7.55
CA VAL A 78 -5.68 -2.96 6.78
C VAL A 78 -4.36 -2.76 6.03
N HIS A 79 -3.40 -3.62 6.31
CA HIS A 79 -2.20 -3.79 5.50
C HIS A 79 -2.36 -5.00 4.59
N PHE A 80 -1.71 -4.95 3.46
CA PHE A 80 -1.50 -6.15 2.64
C PHE A 80 -0.11 -6.16 2.03
N ILE A 81 0.34 -7.34 1.67
CA ILE A 81 1.62 -7.56 0.98
C ILE A 81 1.33 -8.35 -0.28
N ILE A 82 1.83 -7.85 -1.40
CA ILE A 82 1.89 -8.57 -2.68
C ILE A 82 3.32 -8.51 -3.21
N THR A 83 3.67 -9.45 -4.09
CA THR A 83 5.05 -9.57 -4.59
C THR A 83 5.10 -9.60 -6.12
N PRO A 84 4.71 -8.52 -6.81
CA PRO A 84 4.72 -8.46 -8.27
C PRO A 84 6.14 -8.42 -8.85
N ASP A 85 6.32 -8.93 -10.06
CA ASP A 85 7.48 -8.65 -10.90
C ASP A 85 7.24 -7.35 -11.69
N LEU A 86 7.71 -6.24 -11.13
CA LEU A 86 7.53 -4.92 -11.75
C LEU A 86 8.53 -4.63 -12.87
N SER A 87 9.41 -5.58 -13.22
CA SER A 87 10.23 -5.54 -14.42
C SER A 87 9.48 -6.09 -15.65
N ASP A 88 8.45 -6.91 -15.42
CA ASP A 88 7.53 -7.37 -16.45
C ASP A 88 6.51 -6.28 -16.78
N VAL A 89 6.35 -5.96 -18.07
CA VAL A 89 5.50 -4.86 -18.54
C VAL A 89 4.01 -5.14 -18.28
N ASP A 90 3.58 -6.38 -18.49
CA ASP A 90 2.18 -6.77 -18.33
C ASP A 90 1.82 -6.81 -16.83
N GLU A 91 2.73 -7.31 -15.99
CA GLU A 91 2.53 -7.34 -14.54
C GLU A 91 2.57 -5.93 -13.93
N SER A 92 3.45 -5.07 -14.41
CA SER A 92 3.49 -3.65 -14.03
C SER A 92 2.19 -2.92 -14.40
N ALA A 93 1.65 -3.17 -15.60
CA ALA A 93 0.35 -2.61 -16.03
C ALA A 93 -0.81 -3.17 -15.18
N ARG A 94 -0.77 -4.47 -14.85
CA ARG A 94 -1.74 -5.11 -13.96
C ARG A 94 -1.71 -4.53 -12.55
N PHE A 95 -0.52 -4.27 -12.02
CA PHE A 95 -0.34 -3.60 -10.74
C PHE A 95 -0.91 -2.18 -10.74
N ALA A 96 -0.65 -1.39 -11.78
CA ALA A 96 -1.23 -0.05 -11.91
C ALA A 96 -2.76 -0.08 -11.92
N ALA A 97 -3.36 -1.01 -12.67
CA ALA A 97 -4.81 -1.19 -12.72
C ALA A 97 -5.39 -1.69 -11.37
N PHE A 98 -4.65 -2.52 -10.64
CA PHE A 98 -5.02 -2.93 -9.29
C PHE A 98 -5.05 -1.73 -8.34
N MET A 99 -4.03 -0.87 -8.35
CA MET A 99 -3.96 0.32 -7.51
C MET A 99 -5.12 1.30 -7.78
N GLU A 100 -5.46 1.53 -9.04
CA GLU A 100 -6.64 2.31 -9.42
C GLU A 100 -7.94 1.75 -8.83
N ALA A 101 -8.17 0.44 -9.00
CA ALA A 101 -9.36 -0.22 -8.49
C ALA A 101 -9.39 -0.26 -6.96
N LEU A 102 -8.24 -0.42 -6.30
CA LEU A 102 -8.12 -0.35 -4.85
C LEU A 102 -8.56 1.01 -4.32
N VAL A 103 -8.00 2.09 -4.89
CA VAL A 103 -8.34 3.46 -4.48
C VAL A 103 -9.83 3.74 -4.70
N GLU A 104 -10.39 3.33 -5.83
CA GLU A 104 -11.82 3.48 -6.10
C GLU A 104 -12.68 2.77 -5.04
N SER A 105 -12.35 1.52 -4.71
CA SER A 105 -13.04 0.74 -3.68
C SER A 105 -12.92 1.39 -2.29
N VAL A 106 -11.71 1.82 -1.91
CA VAL A 106 -11.47 2.46 -0.61
C VAL A 106 -12.28 3.75 -0.49
N CYS A 107 -12.24 4.63 -1.49
CA CYS A 107 -12.99 5.88 -1.48
C CYS A 107 -14.52 5.66 -1.48
N ALA A 108 -15.00 4.63 -2.20
CA ALA A 108 -16.43 4.28 -2.23
C ALA A 108 -16.97 3.77 -0.87
N LEU A 109 -16.07 3.37 0.03
CA LEU A 109 -16.38 2.92 1.38
C LEU A 109 -16.03 3.95 2.46
N ASP A 110 -15.87 5.23 2.09
CA ASP A 110 -15.46 6.33 2.98
C ASP A 110 -14.14 6.02 3.71
N GLY A 111 -13.26 5.25 3.07
CA GLY A 111 -11.95 4.87 3.60
C GLY A 111 -10.86 5.88 3.27
N SER A 112 -9.67 5.63 3.82
CA SER A 112 -8.44 6.34 3.49
C SER A 112 -7.45 5.42 2.79
N THR A 113 -6.84 5.92 1.74
CA THR A 113 -5.86 5.17 0.93
C THR A 113 -4.47 5.11 1.57
N LYS A 114 -4.25 5.83 2.65
CA LYS A 114 -3.08 5.74 3.54
C LYS A 114 -3.47 6.01 4.98
N ALA A 115 -3.32 5.00 5.83
CA ALA A 115 -3.67 5.08 7.23
C ALA A 115 -2.48 5.58 8.08
N GLU A 116 -1.36 4.84 8.10
CA GLU A 116 -0.21 5.15 8.96
C GLU A 116 1.14 5.23 8.23
N HIS A 117 1.27 4.70 7.00
CA HIS A 117 2.55 4.64 6.29
C HIS A 117 2.91 5.93 5.54
N GLY A 118 2.03 6.92 5.54
CA GLY A 118 2.19 8.16 4.76
C GLY A 118 1.95 7.97 3.26
N THR A 119 1.59 9.04 2.58
CA THR A 119 1.15 9.02 1.17
C THR A 119 2.27 8.57 0.22
N GLY A 120 3.47 9.14 0.37
CA GLY A 120 4.58 8.85 -0.54
C GLY A 120 4.23 9.15 -2.00
N ARG A 121 4.98 8.52 -2.92
CA ARG A 121 4.68 8.53 -4.36
C ARG A 121 3.64 7.49 -4.75
N MET A 122 3.49 6.43 -3.96
CA MET A 122 2.59 5.32 -4.27
C MET A 122 1.14 5.76 -4.36
N VAL A 123 0.71 6.68 -3.50
CA VAL A 123 -0.67 7.16 -3.45
C VAL A 123 -0.82 8.62 -3.91
N ALA A 124 0.27 9.33 -4.20
CA ALA A 124 0.24 10.72 -4.64
C ALA A 124 -0.74 11.00 -5.80
N PRO A 125 -0.85 10.14 -6.85
CA PRO A 125 -1.81 10.36 -7.95
C PRO A 125 -3.27 10.37 -7.53
N PHE A 126 -3.57 9.81 -6.37
CA PHE A 126 -4.94 9.56 -5.92
C PHE A 126 -5.40 10.49 -4.80
N VAL A 127 -4.52 11.33 -4.26
CA VAL A 127 -4.82 12.20 -3.11
C VAL A 127 -5.98 13.16 -3.39
N GLU A 128 -6.06 13.74 -4.59
CA GLU A 128 -7.18 14.62 -4.96
C GLU A 128 -8.51 13.86 -4.99
N ARG A 129 -8.51 12.59 -5.42
CA ARG A 129 -9.71 11.74 -5.43
C ARG A 129 -10.25 11.49 -4.03
N GLU A 130 -9.38 11.20 -3.07
CA GLU A 130 -9.76 10.93 -1.68
C GLU A 130 -10.16 12.21 -0.94
N TRP A 131 -9.35 13.27 -1.02
CA TRP A 131 -9.53 14.47 -0.21
C TRP A 131 -10.45 15.51 -0.85
N GLY A 132 -10.68 15.38 -2.15
CA GLY A 132 -11.40 16.34 -2.95
C GLY A 132 -10.56 17.56 -3.32
N LYS A 133 -10.97 18.19 -4.42
CA LYS A 133 -10.23 19.29 -5.05
C LYS A 133 -9.85 20.44 -4.09
N LYS A 134 -10.76 20.84 -3.20
CA LYS A 134 -10.51 21.98 -2.31
C LYS A 134 -9.40 21.69 -1.30
N ALA A 135 -9.42 20.52 -0.65
CA ALA A 135 -8.39 20.13 0.30
C ALA A 135 -7.05 19.87 -0.39
N TYR A 136 -7.07 19.26 -1.58
CA TYR A 136 -5.86 19.09 -2.38
C TYR A 136 -5.20 20.41 -2.75
N GLN A 137 -5.99 21.42 -3.20
CA GLN A 137 -5.48 22.75 -3.52
C GLN A 137 -4.85 23.48 -2.33
N VAL A 138 -5.31 23.25 -1.11
CA VAL A 138 -4.65 23.79 0.09
C VAL A 138 -3.24 23.22 0.24
N ASN A 139 -3.07 21.92 0.00
CA ASN A 139 -1.75 21.28 0.04
C ASN A 139 -0.83 21.82 -1.07
N VAL A 140 -1.37 22.01 -2.28
CA VAL A 140 -0.63 22.66 -3.39
C VAL A 140 -0.16 24.06 -3.00
N ALA A 141 -1.05 24.90 -2.48
CA ALA A 141 -0.70 26.25 -2.06
C ALA A 141 0.37 26.29 -0.96
N ILE A 142 0.31 25.36 0.01
CA ILE A 142 1.35 25.22 1.03
C ILE A 142 2.68 24.81 0.39
N LYS A 143 2.65 23.86 -0.53
CA LYS A 143 3.86 23.41 -1.26
C LYS A 143 4.48 24.55 -2.04
N GLU A 144 3.70 25.32 -2.78
CA GLU A 144 4.16 26.48 -3.57
C GLU A 144 4.73 27.59 -2.69
N LEU A 145 4.15 27.79 -1.49
CA LEU A 145 4.65 28.79 -0.54
C LEU A 145 6.04 28.46 0.00
N PHE A 146 6.30 27.20 0.34
CA PHE A 146 7.56 26.77 0.97
C PHE A 146 8.60 26.21 -0.02
N ASP A 147 8.16 25.71 -1.15
CA ASP A 147 9.03 25.10 -2.17
C ASP A 147 8.52 25.40 -3.59
N PRO A 148 8.56 26.67 -4.01
CA PRO A 148 8.02 27.11 -5.30
C PRO A 148 8.72 26.50 -6.52
N LYS A 149 9.86 25.85 -6.32
CA LYS A 149 10.61 25.13 -7.37
C LYS A 149 10.42 23.63 -7.32
N TYR A 150 9.60 23.11 -6.41
CA TYR A 150 9.34 21.67 -6.23
C TYR A 150 10.61 20.82 -6.11
N LEU A 151 11.62 21.31 -5.38
CA LEU A 151 12.91 20.63 -5.20
C LEU A 151 12.89 19.63 -4.03
N ILE A 152 12.04 19.88 -3.03
CA ILE A 152 11.97 19.08 -1.82
C ILE A 152 10.93 17.99 -2.01
N ASN A 153 11.33 16.72 -1.89
CA ASN A 153 10.45 15.56 -2.03
C ASN A 153 9.51 15.66 -3.24
N PRO A 154 10.03 15.75 -4.48
CA PRO A 154 9.19 15.86 -5.66
C PRO A 154 8.27 14.62 -5.78
N ASP A 155 7.05 14.86 -6.24
CA ASP A 155 6.01 13.84 -6.45
C ASP A 155 5.53 13.13 -5.17
N VAL A 156 5.78 13.68 -4.00
CA VAL A 156 5.23 13.17 -2.73
C VAL A 156 4.01 14.00 -2.35
N ILE A 157 2.85 13.36 -2.18
CA ILE A 157 1.51 13.93 -1.94
C ILE A 157 0.99 14.71 -3.16
N ILE A 158 1.81 15.56 -3.78
CA ILE A 158 1.45 16.42 -4.90
C ILE A 158 2.25 16.01 -6.12
N THR A 159 1.55 15.64 -7.19
CA THR A 159 2.16 15.24 -8.46
C THR A 159 1.25 15.55 -9.62
N ASP A 160 1.84 15.93 -10.75
CA ASP A 160 1.17 15.97 -12.06
C ASP A 160 1.36 14.66 -12.84
N ASP A 161 2.21 13.76 -12.33
CA ASP A 161 2.49 12.47 -12.94
C ASP A 161 1.58 11.39 -12.37
N MET A 162 0.47 11.11 -13.05
CA MET A 162 -0.50 10.09 -12.65
C MET A 162 0.07 8.67 -12.66
N ASN A 163 1.26 8.45 -13.22
CA ASN A 163 1.94 7.15 -13.25
C ASN A 163 3.14 7.08 -12.30
N VAL A 164 3.35 8.07 -11.43
CA VAL A 164 4.53 8.10 -10.54
C VAL A 164 4.59 6.87 -9.62
N HIS A 165 3.44 6.33 -9.23
CA HIS A 165 3.31 5.14 -8.40
C HIS A 165 3.79 3.84 -9.07
N ASN A 166 3.93 3.86 -10.41
CA ASN A 166 4.35 2.70 -11.21
C ASN A 166 5.71 2.93 -11.89
N LYS A 167 6.55 3.82 -11.33
CA LYS A 167 7.86 4.16 -11.87
C LYS A 167 8.97 3.96 -10.85
N ASN A 168 10.19 3.79 -11.37
CA ASN A 168 11.43 3.79 -10.58
C ASN A 168 11.49 2.71 -9.48
N PHE A 169 10.87 1.56 -9.72
CA PHE A 169 11.05 0.40 -8.86
C PHE A 169 12.48 -0.13 -8.99
N LYS A 170 13.05 -0.59 -7.87
CA LYS A 170 14.32 -1.30 -7.88
C LYS A 170 14.09 -2.68 -8.49
N THR A 171 14.63 -2.92 -9.67
CA THR A 171 14.66 -4.23 -10.31
C THR A 171 15.93 -4.98 -9.93
N THR A 172 15.92 -6.31 -10.02
CA THR A 172 17.05 -7.18 -9.63
C THR A 172 18.31 -6.87 -10.45
N SER A 173 18.16 -6.56 -11.73
CA SER A 173 19.27 -6.16 -12.62
C SER A 173 20.02 -4.90 -12.13
N GLN A 174 19.30 -3.96 -11.53
CA GLN A 174 19.92 -2.75 -10.96
C GLN A 174 20.72 -3.03 -9.68
N VAL A 175 20.35 -4.09 -8.94
CA VAL A 175 21.07 -4.49 -7.71
C VAL A 175 22.34 -5.25 -8.06
N GLU A 176 22.31 -6.10 -9.08
CA GLU A 176 23.49 -6.84 -9.57
C GLU A 176 24.56 -5.88 -10.09
N ASP A 177 24.18 -4.83 -10.83
CA ASP A 177 25.10 -3.78 -11.31
C ASP A 177 25.81 -3.01 -10.16
N PHE A 178 25.28 -3.01 -8.96
CA PHE A 178 25.86 -2.39 -7.78
C PHE A 178 26.82 -3.30 -6.99
N ILE A 179 26.65 -4.62 -7.08
CA ILE A 179 27.45 -5.60 -6.35
C ILE A 179 28.75 -5.92 -7.11
N ASP A 180 28.74 -5.80 -8.43
CA ASP A 180 29.89 -6.07 -9.32
C ASP A 180 30.83 -4.86 -9.53
N LYS A 181 30.63 -3.76 -8.79
CA LYS A 181 31.48 -2.57 -8.76
C LYS A 181 32.12 -2.35 -7.41
#